data_2086e4185de93148c8b093de2c02908a
#
_entry.id   2086e4185de93148c8b093de2c02908a
#
_cell.length_a   1.000
_cell.length_b   1.000
_cell.length_c   1.000
_cell.angle_alpha   90.00
_cell.angle_beta   90.00
_cell.angle_gamma   90.00
#
_symmetry.space_group_name_H-M   'P 1'
#
loop_
_entity.id
_entity.type
_entity.pdbx_description
1 polymer ?
#
loop_
_entity_poly.entity_id
_entity_poly.type
_entity_poly.pdbx_seq_one_letter_code
_entity_poly.pdbx_strand_id
1 'polypeptide(L)'
;MRITNKMMANSFMADMNKNLENFNRINQQLDSGKNFSKPSHDPAGVIRSMQLHTGIDANKQYNKNISNVINWLDVTDTALDQIGKQLGKIRDKLEEAGNAGYGETERKALKDEVNGIIASMSQTLNTNFDGKYVFSGTRVTGKPTGIQKDGTTKNNSIDYINKDGSIPLDPAGDEYKQMNGKLKAEISEGVVMEYNVTATEVLQGDVDLRKLLENIVNHLDSDDPKEINKLYGEDLGNIDKALDNVLRIRAEVGAKQNRMEAAKEMNKETNFNMTEILSNIEDVNYAEKHMEFAVLQAVYISSLQTSAKILQPTLMDYLR
;
A
#
# COMPACT_ATOMS: atom_id res chain seq x y z
N MET A 1 -44.94 -58.04 16.01
CA MET A 1 -45.10 -57.01 17.09
C MET A 1 -46.41 -56.29 16.85
N ARG A 2 -47.30 -56.21 17.81
CA ARG A 2 -48.55 -55.42 17.74
C ARG A 2 -48.12 -53.92 17.89
N ILE A 3 -48.16 -53.13 16.84
CA ILE A 3 -47.97 -51.68 16.91
C ILE A 3 -49.27 -51.13 17.56
N THR A 4 -49.15 -50.52 18.72
CA THR A 4 -50.29 -49.88 19.40
C THR A 4 -50.54 -48.50 18.77
N ASN A 5 -51.84 -48.08 18.71
CA ASN A 5 -52.19 -46.72 18.18
C ASN A 5 -51.41 -45.63 18.86
N LYS A 6 -51.07 -45.76 20.14
CA LYS A 6 -50.18 -44.77 20.82
C LYS A 6 -48.79 -44.75 20.31
N MET A 7 -48.23 -45.86 19.85
CA MET A 7 -46.90 -45.96 19.25
C MET A 7 -46.88 -45.33 17.87
N MET A 8 -47.92 -45.53 17.06
CA MET A 8 -48.08 -44.84 15.77
C MET A 8 -48.24 -43.31 15.93
N ALA A 9 -49.08 -42.89 16.92
CA ALA A 9 -49.25 -41.46 17.18
C ALA A 9 -47.94 -40.77 17.61
N ASN A 10 -47.17 -41.42 18.51
CA ASN A 10 -45.88 -40.87 18.94
C ASN A 10 -44.83 -40.81 17.80
N SER A 11 -44.74 -41.83 16.97
CA SER A 11 -43.85 -41.85 15.79
C SER A 11 -44.25 -40.74 14.80
N PHE A 12 -45.55 -40.62 14.52
CA PHE A 12 -46.07 -39.55 13.65
C PHE A 12 -45.77 -38.14 14.19
N MET A 13 -45.93 -37.91 15.49
CA MET A 13 -45.60 -36.65 16.15
C MET A 13 -44.10 -36.32 16.04
N ALA A 14 -43.23 -37.33 16.21
CA ALA A 14 -41.79 -37.16 16.02
C ALA A 14 -41.43 -36.78 14.59
N ASP A 15 -42.02 -37.45 13.59
CA ASP A 15 -41.79 -37.13 12.16
C ASP A 15 -42.33 -35.75 11.79
N MET A 16 -43.48 -35.35 12.33
CA MET A 16 -44.04 -34.02 12.11
C MET A 16 -43.18 -32.92 12.71
N ASN A 17 -42.65 -33.11 13.91
CA ASN A 17 -41.69 -32.16 14.52
C ASN A 17 -40.45 -32.03 13.68
N LYS A 18 -39.90 -33.12 13.16
CA LYS A 18 -38.74 -33.11 12.27
C LYS A 18 -39.01 -32.34 10.94
N ASN A 19 -40.21 -32.53 10.37
CA ASN A 19 -40.64 -31.79 9.18
C ASN A 19 -40.78 -30.29 9.46
N LEU A 20 -41.29 -29.90 10.64
CA LEU A 20 -41.39 -28.51 11.06
C LEU A 20 -40.01 -27.87 11.29
N GLU A 21 -39.05 -28.59 11.87
CA GLU A 21 -37.69 -28.17 12.00
C GLU A 21 -37.04 -27.92 10.62
N ASN A 22 -37.22 -28.85 9.68
CA ASN A 22 -36.70 -28.68 8.31
C ASN A 22 -37.35 -27.49 7.60
N PHE A 23 -38.67 -27.30 7.76
CA PHE A 23 -39.39 -26.17 7.21
C PHE A 23 -38.86 -24.84 7.76
N ASN A 24 -38.69 -24.76 9.08
CA ASN A 24 -38.11 -23.56 9.72
C ASN A 24 -36.66 -23.29 9.26
N ARG A 25 -35.86 -24.34 9.07
CA ARG A 25 -34.48 -24.19 8.56
C ARG A 25 -34.45 -23.61 7.14
N ILE A 26 -35.28 -24.13 6.22
CA ILE A 26 -35.34 -23.61 4.85
C ILE A 26 -35.88 -22.18 4.83
N ASN A 27 -36.88 -21.88 5.65
CA ASN A 27 -37.37 -20.51 5.80
C ASN A 27 -36.25 -19.56 6.25
N GLN A 28 -35.48 -19.95 7.26
CA GLN A 28 -34.31 -19.16 7.69
C GLN A 28 -33.22 -19.00 6.60
N GLN A 29 -33.01 -20.06 5.79
CA GLN A 29 -32.07 -19.98 4.65
C GLN A 29 -32.57 -19.01 3.59
N LEU A 30 -33.87 -19.04 3.26
CA LEU A 30 -34.48 -18.11 2.30
C LEU A 30 -34.48 -16.68 2.82
N ASP A 31 -34.76 -16.45 4.10
CA ASP A 31 -34.81 -15.14 4.74
C ASP A 31 -33.41 -14.50 4.82
N SER A 32 -32.38 -15.32 5.14
CA SER A 32 -31.00 -14.84 5.29
C SER A 32 -30.22 -14.82 3.99
N GLY A 33 -30.64 -15.57 2.98
CA GLY A 33 -29.88 -15.79 1.74
C GLY A 33 -28.65 -16.68 1.92
N LYS A 34 -28.48 -17.30 3.09
CA LYS A 34 -27.29 -18.10 3.43
C LYS A 34 -27.64 -19.56 3.70
N ASN A 35 -26.79 -20.49 3.21
CA ASN A 35 -26.96 -21.93 3.41
C ASN A 35 -26.89 -22.34 4.88
N PHE A 36 -26.13 -21.63 5.70
CA PHE A 36 -26.00 -21.88 7.14
C PHE A 36 -25.94 -20.55 7.92
N SER A 37 -26.60 -20.56 9.08
CA SER A 37 -26.59 -19.43 10.04
C SER A 37 -25.86 -19.79 11.34
N LYS A 38 -25.60 -21.07 11.57
CA LYS A 38 -24.94 -21.59 12.78
C LYS A 38 -23.87 -22.61 12.40
N PRO A 39 -22.75 -22.65 13.15
CA PRO A 39 -21.70 -23.66 12.94
C PRO A 39 -22.19 -25.12 13.00
N SER A 40 -23.28 -25.38 13.76
CA SER A 40 -23.87 -26.69 13.87
C SER A 40 -24.61 -27.18 12.61
N HIS A 41 -24.94 -26.27 11.67
CA HIS A 41 -25.66 -26.65 10.45
C HIS A 41 -24.72 -27.28 9.42
N ASP A 42 -23.53 -26.70 9.24
CA ASP A 42 -22.45 -27.21 8.38
C ASP A 42 -21.11 -26.78 8.96
N PRO A 43 -20.48 -27.58 9.84
CA PRO A 43 -19.20 -27.22 10.44
C PRO A 43 -18.06 -27.04 9.42
N ALA A 44 -18.05 -27.84 8.34
CA ALA A 44 -17.00 -27.79 7.32
C ALA A 44 -17.14 -26.53 6.45
N GLY A 45 -18.36 -26.22 6.00
CA GLY A 45 -18.68 -25.01 5.26
C GLY A 45 -18.36 -23.74 6.07
N VAL A 46 -18.72 -23.69 7.34
CA VAL A 46 -18.42 -22.54 8.22
C VAL A 46 -16.92 -22.34 8.40
N ILE A 47 -16.13 -23.40 8.64
CA ILE A 47 -14.68 -23.27 8.76
C ILE A 47 -14.08 -22.71 7.46
N ARG A 48 -14.51 -23.23 6.31
CA ARG A 48 -14.02 -22.77 5.01
C ARG A 48 -14.43 -21.33 4.71
N SER A 49 -15.66 -20.96 5.02
CA SER A 49 -16.17 -19.59 4.91
C SER A 49 -15.33 -18.62 5.75
N MET A 50 -15.08 -18.94 7.03
CA MET A 50 -14.26 -18.11 7.91
C MET A 50 -12.82 -17.94 7.38
N GLN A 51 -12.21 -18.98 6.83
CA GLN A 51 -10.89 -18.89 6.19
C GLN A 51 -10.91 -17.94 4.98
N LEU A 52 -11.95 -18.04 4.14
CA LEU A 52 -12.11 -17.17 2.97
C LEU A 52 -12.36 -15.72 3.38
N HIS A 53 -13.21 -15.44 4.36
CA HIS A 53 -13.40 -14.10 4.89
C HIS A 53 -12.10 -13.51 5.41
N THR A 54 -11.34 -14.26 6.21
CA THR A 54 -10.03 -13.83 6.70
C THR A 54 -9.06 -13.52 5.56
N GLY A 55 -9.00 -14.38 4.55
CA GLY A 55 -8.17 -14.18 3.37
C GLY A 55 -8.57 -12.95 2.55
N ILE A 56 -9.87 -12.75 2.33
CA ILE A 56 -10.42 -11.59 1.63
C ILE A 56 -10.07 -10.30 2.36
N ASP A 57 -10.23 -10.26 3.68
CA ASP A 57 -9.97 -9.06 4.47
C ASP A 57 -8.47 -8.75 4.56
N ALA A 58 -7.62 -9.78 4.70
CA ALA A 58 -6.17 -9.64 4.62
C ALA A 58 -5.76 -9.05 3.26
N ASN A 59 -6.30 -9.60 2.18
CA ASN A 59 -5.99 -9.16 0.82
C ASN A 59 -6.49 -7.73 0.52
N LYS A 60 -7.64 -7.33 1.09
CA LYS A 60 -8.09 -5.93 1.07
C LYS A 60 -7.11 -5.00 1.78
N GLN A 61 -6.52 -5.45 2.90
CA GLN A 61 -5.51 -4.68 3.61
C GLN A 61 -4.22 -4.54 2.79
N TYR A 62 -3.77 -5.62 2.14
CA TYR A 62 -2.63 -5.57 1.22
C TYR A 62 -2.87 -4.58 0.08
N ASN A 63 -4.06 -4.56 -0.51
CA ASN A 63 -4.41 -3.59 -1.55
C ASN A 63 -4.40 -2.14 -1.06
N LYS A 64 -4.77 -1.88 0.19
CA LYS A 64 -4.60 -0.56 0.83
C LYS A 64 -3.13 -0.20 0.98
N ASN A 65 -2.31 -1.13 1.47
CA ASN A 65 -0.88 -0.93 1.63
C ASN A 65 -0.23 -0.60 0.29
N ILE A 66 -0.53 -1.38 -0.76
CA ILE A 66 -0.04 -1.16 -2.12
C ILE A 66 -0.43 0.22 -2.64
N SER A 67 -1.71 0.62 -2.47
CA SER A 67 -2.18 1.93 -2.91
C SER A 67 -1.45 3.08 -2.22
N ASN A 68 -1.19 2.96 -0.91
CA ASN A 68 -0.40 3.95 -0.16
C ASN A 68 1.04 4.02 -0.65
N VAL A 69 1.64 2.87 -0.97
CA VAL A 69 3.01 2.80 -1.50
C VAL A 69 3.08 3.40 -2.90
N ILE A 70 2.13 3.14 -3.79
CA ILE A 70 2.06 3.76 -5.12
C ILE A 70 2.02 5.27 -4.99
N ASN A 71 1.12 5.82 -4.17
CA ASN A 71 1.04 7.27 -3.95
C ASN A 71 2.37 7.86 -3.40
N TRP A 72 3.04 7.13 -2.51
CA TRP A 72 4.35 7.53 -2.02
C TRP A 72 5.41 7.56 -3.12
N LEU A 73 5.45 6.53 -3.96
CA LEU A 73 6.38 6.43 -5.08
C LEU A 73 6.12 7.51 -6.14
N ASP A 74 4.86 7.86 -6.41
CA ASP A 74 4.47 8.95 -7.32
C ASP A 74 5.04 10.31 -6.86
N VAL A 75 4.90 10.60 -5.56
CA VAL A 75 5.47 11.83 -4.97
C VAL A 75 7.00 11.78 -5.01
N THR A 76 7.60 10.60 -4.77
CA THR A 76 9.04 10.40 -4.86
C THR A 76 9.55 10.65 -6.27
N ASP A 77 8.90 10.09 -7.31
CA ASP A 77 9.29 10.30 -8.72
C ASP A 77 9.16 11.76 -9.12
N THR A 78 8.07 12.42 -8.71
CA THR A 78 7.88 13.86 -8.98
C THR A 78 8.99 14.71 -8.36
N ALA A 79 9.40 14.41 -7.14
CA ALA A 79 10.49 15.11 -6.48
C ALA A 79 11.84 14.83 -7.14
N LEU A 80 12.11 13.59 -7.53
CA LEU A 80 13.34 13.23 -8.28
C LEU A 80 13.39 13.87 -9.66
N ASP A 81 12.25 13.99 -10.35
CA ASP A 81 12.17 14.73 -11.63
C ASP A 81 12.53 16.21 -11.46
N GLN A 82 12.07 16.83 -10.38
CA GLN A 82 12.42 18.22 -10.06
C GLN A 82 13.91 18.35 -9.75
N ILE A 83 14.51 17.43 -8.99
CA ILE A 83 15.95 17.41 -8.70
C ILE A 83 16.73 17.25 -10.00
N GLY A 84 16.34 16.34 -10.91
CA GLY A 84 16.95 16.18 -12.21
C GLY A 84 16.92 17.46 -13.04
N LYS A 85 15.77 18.15 -13.09
CA LYS A 85 15.64 19.45 -13.77
C LYS A 85 16.50 20.54 -13.13
N GLN A 86 16.66 20.55 -11.81
CA GLN A 86 17.51 21.50 -11.09
C GLN A 86 19.00 21.24 -11.40
N LEU A 87 19.44 19.97 -11.42
CA LEU A 87 20.80 19.61 -11.83
C LEU A 87 21.05 19.97 -13.29
N GLY A 88 20.08 19.73 -14.20
CA GLY A 88 20.17 20.18 -15.60
C GLY A 88 20.36 21.67 -15.73
N LYS A 89 19.66 22.48 -14.93
CA LYS A 89 19.87 23.93 -14.92
C LYS A 89 21.27 24.32 -14.43
N ILE A 90 21.80 23.65 -13.41
CA ILE A 90 23.17 23.88 -12.93
C ILE A 90 24.15 23.54 -14.06
N ARG A 91 23.96 22.40 -14.73
CA ARG A 91 24.78 22.01 -15.91
C ARG A 91 24.77 23.07 -16.97
N ASP A 92 23.61 23.57 -17.39
CA ASP A 92 23.48 24.64 -18.40
C ASP A 92 24.23 25.93 -17.96
N LYS A 93 24.17 26.27 -16.64
CA LYS A 93 24.91 27.43 -16.12
C LYS A 93 26.40 27.22 -16.07
N LEU A 94 26.89 26.01 -15.86
CA LEU A 94 28.30 25.69 -15.96
C LEU A 94 28.79 25.77 -17.41
N GLU A 95 28.02 25.29 -18.38
CA GLU A 95 28.32 25.44 -19.81
C GLU A 95 28.32 26.93 -20.23
N GLU A 96 27.36 27.72 -19.72
CA GLU A 96 27.27 29.16 -19.95
C GLU A 96 28.48 29.91 -19.38
N ALA A 97 28.92 29.56 -18.17
CA ALA A 97 30.10 30.11 -17.52
C ALA A 97 31.39 29.82 -18.31
N GLY A 98 31.42 28.74 -19.11
CA GLY A 98 32.54 28.34 -19.98
C GLY A 98 32.77 29.23 -21.19
N ASN A 99 31.85 30.08 -21.51
CA ASN A 99 32.04 30.99 -22.65
C ASN A 99 33.10 32.05 -22.32
N ALA A 100 34.06 32.22 -23.20
CA ALA A 100 35.23 33.10 -23.02
C ALA A 100 34.92 34.60 -22.82
N GLY A 101 33.64 35.00 -22.88
CA GLY A 101 33.20 36.39 -22.68
C GLY A 101 32.74 36.70 -21.24
N TYR A 102 32.67 35.70 -20.36
CA TYR A 102 32.20 35.91 -18.99
C TYR A 102 33.29 36.43 -18.07
N GLY A 103 33.06 37.62 -17.54
CA GLY A 103 33.92 38.27 -16.55
C GLY A 103 33.57 37.88 -15.10
N GLU A 104 34.22 38.51 -14.14
CA GLU A 104 33.99 38.30 -12.72
C GLU A 104 32.54 38.62 -12.30
N THR A 105 31.94 39.67 -12.88
CA THR A 105 30.59 40.13 -12.55
C THR A 105 29.54 39.10 -13.01
N GLU A 106 29.70 38.55 -14.19
CA GLU A 106 28.82 37.54 -14.77
C GLU A 106 28.93 36.23 -13.99
N ARG A 107 30.15 35.80 -13.61
CA ARG A 107 30.32 34.61 -12.75
C ARG A 107 29.66 34.76 -11.40
N LYS A 108 29.73 35.95 -10.76
CA LYS A 108 29.03 36.23 -9.50
C LYS A 108 27.51 36.17 -9.66
N ALA A 109 26.95 36.63 -10.77
CA ALA A 109 25.53 36.49 -11.07
C ALA A 109 25.12 35.02 -11.23
N LEU A 110 25.91 34.19 -11.93
CA LEU A 110 25.69 32.76 -12.07
C LEU A 110 25.79 32.04 -10.71
N LYS A 111 26.76 32.44 -9.87
CA LYS A 111 26.88 31.93 -8.50
C LYS A 111 25.60 32.17 -7.70
N ASP A 112 25.03 33.38 -7.76
CA ASP A 112 23.81 33.69 -7.04
C ASP A 112 22.61 32.87 -7.55
N GLU A 113 22.54 32.61 -8.86
CA GLU A 113 21.53 31.76 -9.47
C GLU A 113 21.70 30.29 -9.03
N VAL A 114 22.93 29.75 -9.04
CA VAL A 114 23.24 28.40 -8.55
C VAL A 114 22.89 28.26 -7.07
N ASN A 115 23.22 29.26 -6.24
CA ASN A 115 22.79 29.28 -4.83
C ASN A 115 21.26 29.20 -4.66
N GLY A 116 20.53 29.88 -5.55
CA GLY A 116 19.06 29.79 -5.59
C GLY A 116 18.56 28.38 -5.95
N ILE A 117 19.23 27.72 -6.92
CA ILE A 117 18.89 26.35 -7.31
C ILE A 117 19.21 25.38 -6.18
N ILE A 118 20.35 25.52 -5.48
CA ILE A 118 20.72 24.71 -4.31
C ILE A 118 19.66 24.83 -3.22
N ALA A 119 19.18 26.05 -2.94
CA ALA A 119 18.12 26.26 -1.98
C ALA A 119 16.82 25.57 -2.38
N SER A 120 16.45 25.65 -3.64
CA SER A 120 15.26 24.96 -4.18
C SER A 120 15.42 23.44 -4.13
N MET A 121 16.61 22.90 -4.37
CA MET A 121 16.91 21.47 -4.29
C MET A 121 16.76 20.94 -2.87
N SER A 122 17.23 21.67 -1.85
CA SER A 122 17.01 21.32 -0.45
C SER A 122 15.52 21.31 -0.10
N GLN A 123 14.72 22.24 -0.63
CA GLN A 123 13.27 22.25 -0.44
C GLN A 123 12.62 21.01 -1.10
N THR A 124 13.06 20.65 -2.29
CA THR A 124 12.56 19.45 -3.00
C THR A 124 12.90 18.17 -2.24
N LEU A 125 14.13 18.07 -1.68
CA LEU A 125 14.52 16.95 -0.81
C LEU A 125 13.70 16.90 0.50
N ASN A 126 13.15 18.03 0.94
CA ASN A 126 12.26 18.13 2.09
C ASN A 126 10.78 17.99 1.72
N THR A 127 10.46 17.35 0.58
CA THR A 127 9.08 17.07 0.19
C THR A 127 8.38 16.25 1.25
N ASN A 128 7.17 16.71 1.62
CA ASN A 128 6.32 16.08 2.63
C ASN A 128 5.10 15.45 1.94
N PHE A 129 4.77 14.24 2.33
CA PHE A 129 3.57 13.53 1.93
C PHE A 129 2.87 12.98 3.17
N ASP A 130 1.62 13.36 3.39
CA ASP A 130 0.81 12.97 4.55
C ASP A 130 1.52 13.18 5.91
N GLY A 131 2.17 14.35 6.07
CA GLY A 131 2.92 14.71 7.28
C GLY A 131 4.27 14.00 7.46
N LYS A 132 4.72 13.24 6.45
CA LYS A 132 5.98 12.48 6.47
C LYS A 132 6.93 12.96 5.39
N TYR A 133 8.21 13.13 5.73
CA TYR A 133 9.24 13.49 4.75
C TYR A 133 9.66 12.26 3.95
N VAL A 134 9.55 12.37 2.62
CA VAL A 134 9.68 11.25 1.69
C VAL A 134 11.10 10.68 1.70
N PHE A 135 12.12 11.54 1.79
CA PHE A 135 13.54 11.16 1.72
C PHE A 135 14.21 10.97 3.07
N SER A 136 13.46 11.01 4.18
CA SER A 136 14.03 10.94 5.54
C SER A 136 14.18 9.53 6.10
N GLY A 137 14.06 8.49 5.27
CA GLY A 137 14.17 7.10 5.70
C GLY A 137 13.10 6.71 6.73
N THR A 138 13.49 6.05 7.81
CA THR A 138 12.59 5.70 8.92
C THR A 138 12.29 6.87 9.85
N ARG A 139 13.09 7.96 9.79
CA ARG A 139 12.87 9.21 10.52
C ARG A 139 11.87 10.13 9.82
N VAL A 140 10.68 9.63 9.51
CA VAL A 140 9.68 10.29 8.65
C VAL A 140 9.20 11.67 9.12
N THR A 141 9.35 12.03 10.39
CA THR A 141 8.90 13.31 10.96
C THR A 141 9.97 14.41 10.94
N GLY A 142 11.24 14.07 10.69
CA GLY A 142 12.36 15.01 10.63
C GLY A 142 12.72 15.35 9.19
N LYS A 143 13.05 16.64 8.92
CA LYS A 143 13.58 17.05 7.61
C LYS A 143 14.89 16.32 7.32
N PRO A 144 15.11 15.80 6.11
CA PRO A 144 16.36 15.14 5.75
C PRO A 144 17.52 16.11 5.53
N THR A 145 17.24 17.29 4.94
CA THR A 145 18.29 18.24 4.54
C THR A 145 18.03 19.64 5.00
N GLY A 146 19.09 20.38 5.20
CA GLY A 146 19.07 21.81 5.49
C GLY A 146 20.10 22.57 4.65
N ILE A 147 20.00 23.88 4.68
CA ILE A 147 20.96 24.78 4.00
C ILE A 147 21.85 25.36 5.08
N GLN A 148 23.15 25.16 4.92
CA GLN A 148 24.16 25.88 5.66
C GLN A 148 24.62 27.05 4.81
N LYS A 149 24.67 28.25 5.40
CA LYS A 149 25.20 29.45 4.77
C LYS A 149 26.57 29.74 5.34
N ASP A 150 27.57 29.86 4.50
CA ASP A 150 28.85 30.38 4.95
C ASP A 150 28.69 31.86 5.35
N GLY A 151 29.13 32.20 6.54
CA GLY A 151 29.00 33.55 7.08
C GLY A 151 29.83 34.60 6.33
N THR A 152 30.87 34.19 5.57
CA THR A 152 31.80 35.05 4.90
C THR A 152 31.45 35.22 3.41
N THR A 153 31.22 34.12 2.70
CA THR A 153 31.02 34.11 1.23
C THR A 153 29.51 34.09 0.86
N LYS A 154 28.61 33.89 1.82
CA LYS A 154 27.16 33.70 1.63
C LYS A 154 26.81 32.52 0.70
N ASN A 155 27.75 31.60 0.51
CA ASN A 155 27.56 30.42 -0.30
C ASN A 155 26.60 29.45 0.41
N ASN A 156 25.68 28.87 -0.34
CA ASN A 156 24.77 27.86 0.17
C ASN A 156 25.38 26.46 -0.04
N SER A 157 25.38 25.67 1.02
CA SER A 157 25.65 24.23 0.92
C SER A 157 24.46 23.43 1.46
N ILE A 158 24.20 22.28 0.86
CA ILE A 158 23.20 21.32 1.37
C ILE A 158 23.91 20.37 2.33
N ASP A 159 23.35 20.19 3.50
CA ASP A 159 23.82 19.14 4.41
C ASP A 159 22.65 18.46 5.13
N TYR A 160 22.93 17.33 5.74
CA TYR A 160 21.95 16.61 6.53
C TYR A 160 21.68 17.33 7.86
N ILE A 161 20.42 17.36 8.24
CA ILE A 161 19.96 18.09 9.42
C ILE A 161 19.56 17.10 10.54
N ASN A 162 19.93 17.42 11.78
CA ASN A 162 19.46 16.72 12.97
C ASN A 162 17.98 17.02 13.25
N LYS A 163 17.34 16.23 14.08
CA LYS A 163 15.95 16.44 14.48
C LYS A 163 15.73 17.75 15.22
N ASP A 164 16.75 18.22 15.93
CA ASP A 164 16.76 19.49 16.67
C ASP A 164 17.00 20.72 15.76
N GLY A 165 17.29 20.50 14.48
CA GLY A 165 17.57 21.56 13.52
C GLY A 165 19.04 21.92 13.39
N SER A 166 19.95 21.27 14.08
CA SER A 166 21.39 21.51 13.95
C SER A 166 21.99 20.86 12.71
N ILE A 167 22.99 21.49 12.10
CA ILE A 167 23.73 21.02 10.92
C ILE A 167 25.23 21.08 11.26
N PRO A 168 26.06 20.11 10.85
CA PRO A 168 25.74 18.85 10.13
C PRO A 168 25.24 17.73 11.04
N LEU A 169 24.57 16.75 10.44
CA LEU A 169 24.21 15.49 11.09
C LEU A 169 25.47 14.61 11.23
N ASP A 170 25.70 14.03 12.40
CA ASP A 170 26.79 13.09 12.63
C ASP A 170 26.59 11.79 11.84
N PRO A 171 27.47 11.44 10.88
CA PRO A 171 27.37 10.20 10.12
C PRO A 171 27.49 8.91 10.94
N ALA A 172 28.06 8.98 12.15
CA ALA A 172 28.16 7.84 13.06
C ALA A 172 26.93 7.71 13.97
N GLY A 173 26.08 8.73 14.01
CA GLY A 173 24.93 8.83 14.90
C GLY A 173 23.77 7.91 14.50
N ASP A 174 22.91 7.62 15.47
CA ASP A 174 21.72 6.78 15.23
C ASP A 174 20.68 7.48 14.34
N GLU A 175 20.63 8.81 14.34
CA GLU A 175 19.77 9.58 13.46
C GLU A 175 20.16 9.40 11.98
N TYR A 176 21.44 9.33 11.66
CA TYR A 176 21.93 9.03 10.33
C TYR A 176 21.54 7.62 9.87
N LYS A 177 21.64 6.62 10.76
CA LYS A 177 21.17 5.26 10.47
C LYS A 177 19.66 5.21 10.22
N GLN A 178 18.87 5.97 10.98
CA GLN A 178 17.43 6.08 10.76
C GLN A 178 17.09 6.78 9.43
N MET A 179 17.85 7.81 9.05
CA MET A 179 17.67 8.48 7.76
C MET A 179 17.98 7.55 6.59
N ASN A 180 18.90 6.60 6.75
CA ASN A 180 19.20 5.56 5.76
C ASN A 180 18.30 4.33 5.85
N GLY A 181 17.40 4.29 6.84
CA GLY A 181 16.52 3.16 7.08
C GLY A 181 15.51 2.96 5.95
N LYS A 182 15.24 1.70 5.62
CA LYS A 182 14.26 1.34 4.60
C LYS A 182 12.88 1.12 5.22
N LEU A 183 11.88 1.72 4.59
CA LEU A 183 10.46 1.50 4.90
C LEU A 183 9.98 0.26 4.15
N LYS A 184 9.22 -0.56 4.85
CA LYS A 184 8.74 -1.85 4.35
C LYS A 184 7.23 -1.88 4.35
N ALA A 185 6.64 -2.46 3.32
CA ALA A 185 5.22 -2.72 3.22
C ALA A 185 4.97 -4.17 2.82
N GLU A 186 4.02 -4.80 3.50
CA GLU A 186 3.53 -6.12 3.12
C GLU A 186 2.48 -5.97 2.01
N ILE A 187 2.74 -6.60 0.87
CA ILE A 187 1.94 -6.50 -0.36
C ILE A 187 1.15 -7.77 -0.66
N SER A 188 1.51 -8.88 -0.04
CA SER A 188 0.84 -10.17 -0.06
C SER A 188 1.31 -10.96 1.14
N GLU A 189 0.66 -12.06 1.47
CA GLU A 189 1.02 -12.92 2.60
C GLU A 189 2.50 -13.31 2.55
N GLY A 190 3.28 -12.87 3.55
CA GLY A 190 4.72 -13.13 3.66
C GLY A 190 5.61 -12.39 2.64
N VAL A 191 5.05 -11.55 1.78
CA VAL A 191 5.83 -10.78 0.78
C VAL A 191 5.94 -9.33 1.22
N VAL A 192 7.15 -8.98 1.69
CA VAL A 192 7.48 -7.62 2.14
C VAL A 192 8.35 -6.93 1.10
N MET A 193 8.05 -5.67 0.78
CA MET A 193 8.81 -4.87 -0.19
C MET A 193 9.30 -3.56 0.44
N GLU A 194 10.56 -3.21 0.16
CA GLU A 194 11.15 -1.92 0.49
C GLU A 194 10.82 -0.90 -0.61
N TYR A 195 10.26 0.25 -0.22
CA TYR A 195 9.71 1.17 -1.21
C TYR A 195 10.29 2.58 -1.17
N ASN A 196 10.85 3.04 -0.05
CA ASN A 196 11.37 4.40 0.04
C ASN A 196 12.72 4.58 -0.64
N VAL A 197 12.99 5.83 -1.03
CA VAL A 197 14.30 6.35 -1.42
C VAL A 197 14.78 7.28 -0.31
N THR A 198 16.06 7.25 0.02
CA THR A 198 16.64 8.09 1.07
C THR A 198 17.40 9.28 0.49
N ALA A 199 17.51 10.37 1.25
CA ALA A 199 18.30 11.55 0.84
C ALA A 199 19.76 11.19 0.58
N THR A 200 20.31 10.20 1.29
CA THR A 200 21.68 9.73 1.09
C THR A 200 21.87 9.03 -0.25
N GLU A 201 20.88 8.24 -0.71
CA GLU A 201 20.95 7.63 -2.03
C GLU A 201 20.94 8.66 -3.16
N VAL A 202 20.23 9.77 -2.98
CA VAL A 202 20.17 10.86 -3.97
C VAL A 202 21.44 11.69 -3.92
N LEU A 203 21.95 12.03 -2.72
CA LEU A 203 23.07 12.94 -2.53
C LEU A 203 24.43 12.23 -2.55
N GLN A 204 24.51 10.96 -2.20
CA GLN A 204 25.74 10.16 -2.13
C GLN A 204 25.67 9.00 -3.11
N GLY A 205 25.66 9.31 -4.41
CA GLY A 205 25.82 8.33 -5.48
C GLY A 205 27.31 8.06 -5.79
N ASP A 206 27.63 7.98 -7.06
CA ASP A 206 29.02 7.86 -7.51
C ASP A 206 29.86 9.10 -7.16
N VAL A 207 29.19 10.24 -7.01
CA VAL A 207 29.76 11.52 -6.57
C VAL A 207 28.95 12.04 -5.37
N ASP A 208 29.61 12.60 -4.36
CA ASP A 208 28.94 13.30 -3.27
C ASP A 208 28.44 14.68 -3.78
N LEU A 209 27.15 14.71 -4.11
CA LEU A 209 26.51 15.91 -4.69
C LEU A 209 26.59 17.13 -3.78
N ARG A 210 26.62 16.93 -2.44
CA ARG A 210 26.73 18.02 -1.48
C ARG A 210 28.06 18.76 -1.68
N LYS A 211 29.17 18.00 -1.69
CA LYS A 211 30.52 18.54 -1.88
C LYS A 211 30.69 19.10 -3.28
N LEU A 212 30.10 18.45 -4.29
CA LEU A 212 30.15 18.95 -5.66
C LEU A 212 29.49 20.32 -5.78
N LEU A 213 28.30 20.50 -5.22
CA LEU A 213 27.59 21.79 -5.26
C LEU A 213 28.34 22.87 -4.49
N GLU A 214 28.95 22.55 -3.35
CA GLU A 214 29.84 23.48 -2.62
C GLU A 214 31.06 23.87 -3.44
N ASN A 215 31.75 22.93 -4.09
CA ASN A 215 32.88 23.17 -4.94
C ASN A 215 32.51 24.06 -6.13
N ILE A 216 31.39 23.80 -6.80
CA ILE A 216 30.90 24.60 -7.93
C ILE A 216 30.72 26.07 -7.51
N VAL A 217 30.06 26.30 -6.37
CA VAL A 217 29.84 27.66 -5.88
C VAL A 217 31.16 28.34 -5.52
N ASN A 218 32.12 27.62 -4.94
CA ASN A 218 33.44 28.12 -4.58
C ASN A 218 34.27 28.42 -5.85
N HIS A 219 34.22 27.53 -6.87
CA HIS A 219 34.93 27.77 -8.14
C HIS A 219 34.36 28.96 -8.93
N LEU A 220 33.02 29.20 -8.84
CA LEU A 220 32.39 30.40 -9.45
C LEU A 220 32.77 31.68 -8.72
N ASP A 221 33.09 31.62 -7.44
CA ASP A 221 33.53 32.77 -6.62
C ASP A 221 35.02 33.02 -6.69
N SER A 222 35.81 32.11 -7.27
CA SER A 222 37.26 32.20 -7.39
C SER A 222 37.70 33.07 -8.58
N ASP A 223 38.78 33.80 -8.37
CA ASP A 223 39.47 34.54 -9.46
C ASP A 223 40.68 33.77 -10.04
N ASP A 224 40.99 32.57 -9.49
CA ASP A 224 42.08 31.74 -9.99
C ASP A 224 41.66 31.02 -11.30
N PRO A 225 42.36 31.25 -12.42
CA PRO A 225 42.07 30.58 -13.72
C PRO A 225 42.08 29.06 -13.63
N LYS A 226 42.82 28.47 -12.68
CA LYS A 226 42.85 27.01 -12.50
C LYS A 226 41.56 26.48 -11.87
N GLU A 227 41.01 27.17 -10.90
CA GLU A 227 39.76 26.84 -10.29
C GLU A 227 38.59 27.04 -11.28
N ILE A 228 38.60 28.12 -12.05
CA ILE A 228 37.62 28.38 -13.10
C ILE A 228 37.62 27.26 -14.16
N ASN A 229 38.78 26.76 -14.55
CA ASN A 229 38.89 25.67 -15.52
C ASN A 229 38.33 24.36 -15.04
N LYS A 230 38.24 24.11 -13.72
CA LYS A 230 37.59 22.91 -13.14
C LYS A 230 36.08 22.89 -13.40
N LEU A 231 35.43 24.08 -13.48
CA LEU A 231 34.01 24.20 -13.77
C LEU A 231 33.61 23.48 -15.07
N TYR A 232 34.48 23.60 -16.12
CA TYR A 232 34.17 23.08 -17.45
C TYR A 232 34.62 21.64 -17.70
N GLY A 233 35.48 21.11 -16.85
CA GLY A 233 36.01 19.76 -16.97
C GLY A 233 35.48 18.86 -15.89
N GLU A 234 35.96 19.04 -14.68
CA GLU A 234 35.69 18.13 -13.54
C GLU A 234 34.28 18.30 -13.01
N ASP A 235 33.84 19.54 -12.75
CA ASP A 235 32.54 19.79 -12.13
C ASP A 235 31.40 19.45 -13.08
N LEU A 236 31.52 19.80 -14.37
CA LEU A 236 30.53 19.46 -15.39
C LEU A 236 30.39 17.94 -15.53
N GLY A 237 31.52 17.20 -15.59
CA GLY A 237 31.49 15.73 -15.65
C GLY A 237 30.92 15.08 -14.40
N ASN A 238 31.10 15.72 -13.25
CA ASN A 238 30.52 15.21 -11.98
C ASN A 238 29.02 15.53 -11.85
N ILE A 239 28.52 16.64 -12.42
CA ILE A 239 27.09 16.93 -12.55
C ILE A 239 26.41 15.90 -13.47
N ASP A 240 27.05 15.54 -14.59
CA ASP A 240 26.50 14.47 -15.45
C ASP A 240 26.37 13.15 -14.71
N LYS A 241 27.37 12.74 -13.91
CA LYS A 241 27.28 11.55 -13.07
C LYS A 241 26.17 11.65 -12.01
N ALA A 242 25.96 12.83 -11.41
CA ALA A 242 24.87 13.06 -10.47
C ALA A 242 23.50 12.95 -11.14
N LEU A 243 23.37 13.47 -12.38
CA LEU A 243 22.17 13.29 -13.20
C LEU A 243 21.90 11.81 -13.50
N ASP A 244 22.93 11.07 -13.90
CA ASP A 244 22.81 9.62 -14.17
C ASP A 244 22.37 8.86 -12.91
N ASN A 245 22.88 9.22 -11.73
CA ASN A 245 22.43 8.64 -10.47
C ASN A 245 20.94 8.91 -10.21
N VAL A 246 20.48 10.16 -10.40
CA VAL A 246 19.05 10.50 -10.23
C VAL A 246 18.18 9.73 -11.23
N LEU A 247 18.61 9.61 -12.49
CA LEU A 247 17.89 8.84 -13.51
C LEU A 247 17.83 7.34 -13.17
N ARG A 248 18.93 6.78 -12.64
CA ARG A 248 18.97 5.39 -12.16
C ARG A 248 17.98 5.16 -11.03
N ILE A 249 17.96 6.06 -10.04
CA ILE A 249 17.01 5.97 -8.91
C ILE A 249 15.56 6.09 -9.42
N ARG A 250 15.28 6.98 -10.36
CA ARG A 250 13.94 7.11 -10.98
C ARG A 250 13.52 5.83 -11.71
N ALA A 251 14.46 5.20 -12.43
CA ALA A 251 14.19 3.90 -13.07
C ALA A 251 13.86 2.80 -12.05
N GLU A 252 14.55 2.78 -10.91
CA GLU A 252 14.26 1.85 -9.80
C GLU A 252 12.89 2.13 -9.18
N VAL A 253 12.52 3.40 -8.98
CA VAL A 253 11.20 3.82 -8.50
C VAL A 253 10.12 3.37 -9.48
N GLY A 254 10.28 3.61 -10.78
CA GLY A 254 9.34 3.17 -11.81
C GLY A 254 9.19 1.64 -11.87
N ALA A 255 10.27 0.89 -11.71
CA ALA A 255 10.22 -0.57 -11.62
C ALA A 255 9.43 -1.03 -10.37
N LYS A 256 9.61 -0.35 -9.23
CA LYS A 256 8.83 -0.61 -8.01
C LYS A 256 7.34 -0.30 -8.21
N GLN A 257 6.99 0.81 -8.87
CA GLN A 257 5.60 1.16 -9.20
C GLN A 257 4.94 0.08 -10.06
N ASN A 258 5.58 -0.32 -11.16
CA ASN A 258 5.06 -1.39 -12.03
C ASN A 258 4.84 -2.70 -11.25
N ARG A 259 5.76 -3.04 -10.35
CA ARG A 259 5.61 -4.22 -9.50
C ARG A 259 4.44 -4.11 -8.53
N MET A 260 4.22 -2.90 -7.96
CA MET A 260 3.08 -2.64 -7.08
C MET A 260 1.74 -2.72 -7.83
N GLU A 261 1.67 -2.17 -9.04
CA GLU A 261 0.47 -2.24 -9.88
C GLU A 261 0.13 -3.68 -10.25
N ALA A 262 1.14 -4.48 -10.66
CA ALA A 262 0.96 -5.90 -10.95
C ALA A 262 0.48 -6.68 -9.70
N ALA A 263 1.06 -6.42 -8.52
CA ALA A 263 0.61 -7.03 -7.27
C ALA A 263 -0.82 -6.63 -6.90
N LYS A 264 -1.19 -5.37 -7.13
CA LYS A 264 -2.55 -4.87 -6.90
C LYS A 264 -3.58 -5.58 -7.78
N GLU A 265 -3.26 -5.79 -9.04
CA GLU A 265 -4.16 -6.48 -9.97
C GLU A 265 -4.30 -7.96 -9.61
N MET A 266 -3.18 -8.63 -9.32
CA MET A 266 -3.19 -10.02 -8.82
C MET A 266 -4.02 -10.17 -7.54
N ASN A 267 -3.90 -9.24 -6.60
CA ASN A 267 -4.68 -9.25 -5.35
C ASN A 267 -6.18 -9.02 -5.61
N LYS A 268 -6.55 -8.20 -6.61
CA LYS A 268 -7.95 -8.03 -7.00
C LYS A 268 -8.54 -9.31 -7.58
N GLU A 269 -7.80 -9.98 -8.48
CA GLU A 269 -8.22 -11.24 -9.07
C GLU A 269 -8.36 -12.32 -8.00
N THR A 270 -7.41 -12.39 -7.07
CA THR A 270 -7.47 -13.31 -5.94
C THR A 270 -8.70 -13.04 -5.06
N ASN A 271 -9.02 -11.77 -4.78
CA ASN A 271 -10.23 -11.40 -4.05
C ASN A 271 -11.51 -11.79 -4.79
N PHE A 272 -11.54 -11.59 -6.10
CA PHE A 272 -12.68 -12.00 -6.91
C PHE A 272 -12.91 -13.50 -6.82
N ASN A 273 -11.86 -14.30 -7.03
CA ASN A 273 -11.93 -15.76 -6.94
C ASN A 273 -12.34 -16.25 -5.53
N MET A 274 -11.76 -15.66 -4.48
CA MET A 274 -12.16 -16.01 -3.11
C MET A 274 -13.61 -15.64 -2.82
N THR A 275 -14.09 -14.52 -3.33
CA THR A 275 -15.49 -14.08 -3.16
C THR A 275 -16.45 -15.00 -3.93
N GLU A 276 -16.10 -15.44 -5.13
CA GLU A 276 -16.87 -16.43 -5.89
C GLU A 276 -16.97 -17.77 -5.15
N ILE A 277 -15.83 -18.28 -4.64
CA ILE A 277 -15.82 -19.52 -3.83
C ILE A 277 -16.67 -19.34 -2.57
N LEU A 278 -16.57 -18.19 -1.91
CA LEU A 278 -17.34 -17.87 -0.71
C LEU A 278 -18.83 -17.85 -1.01
N SER A 279 -19.25 -17.21 -2.09
CA SER A 279 -20.64 -17.18 -2.54
C SER A 279 -21.17 -18.59 -2.82
N ASN A 280 -20.39 -19.44 -3.50
CA ASN A 280 -20.77 -20.82 -3.77
C ASN A 280 -20.94 -21.68 -2.49
N ILE A 281 -20.26 -21.31 -1.41
CA ILE A 281 -20.38 -22.02 -0.10
C ILE A 281 -21.51 -21.45 0.73
N GLU A 282 -21.60 -20.14 0.85
CA GLU A 282 -22.52 -19.47 1.77
C GLU A 282 -23.89 -19.18 1.19
N ASP A 283 -23.97 -18.78 -0.09
CA ASP A 283 -25.21 -18.26 -0.65
C ASP A 283 -26.15 -19.39 -1.09
N VAL A 284 -27.44 -19.17 -0.90
CA VAL A 284 -28.46 -20.12 -1.32
C VAL A 284 -28.79 -19.98 -2.80
N ASN A 285 -29.02 -21.11 -3.45
CA ASN A 285 -29.72 -21.12 -4.72
C ASN A 285 -31.23 -20.91 -4.46
N TYR A 286 -31.70 -19.69 -4.62
CA TYR A 286 -33.10 -19.34 -4.35
C TYR A 286 -34.10 -20.20 -5.12
N ALA A 287 -33.84 -20.52 -6.40
CA ALA A 287 -34.76 -21.34 -7.20
C ALA A 287 -34.92 -22.74 -6.61
N GLU A 288 -33.83 -23.38 -6.23
CA GLU A 288 -33.83 -24.72 -5.59
C GLU A 288 -34.50 -24.68 -4.22
N LYS A 289 -34.14 -23.71 -3.38
CA LYS A 289 -34.71 -23.59 -2.03
C LYS A 289 -36.18 -23.24 -2.03
N HIS A 290 -36.69 -22.45 -2.95
CA HIS A 290 -38.11 -22.22 -3.14
C HIS A 290 -38.87 -23.50 -3.54
N MET A 291 -38.27 -24.33 -4.41
CA MET A 291 -38.86 -25.66 -4.73
C MET A 291 -38.90 -26.58 -3.50
N GLU A 292 -37.78 -26.66 -2.74
CA GLU A 292 -37.74 -27.42 -1.50
C GLU A 292 -38.79 -26.92 -0.49
N PHE A 293 -38.92 -25.61 -0.33
CA PHE A 293 -39.91 -24.99 0.53
C PHE A 293 -41.35 -25.37 0.13
N ALA A 294 -41.67 -25.29 -1.15
CA ALA A 294 -42.98 -25.64 -1.66
C ALA A 294 -43.31 -27.12 -1.44
N VAL A 295 -42.34 -28.00 -1.67
CA VAL A 295 -42.49 -29.45 -1.38
C VAL A 295 -42.72 -29.71 0.10
N LEU A 296 -41.91 -29.10 0.99
CA LEU A 296 -42.07 -29.24 2.45
C LEU A 296 -43.42 -28.67 2.95
N GLN A 297 -43.89 -27.57 2.37
CA GLN A 297 -45.18 -27.01 2.68
C GLN A 297 -46.32 -28.00 2.29
N ALA A 298 -46.25 -28.62 1.11
CA ALA A 298 -47.21 -29.62 0.68
C ALA A 298 -47.16 -30.87 1.59
N VAL A 299 -45.98 -31.36 1.96
CA VAL A 299 -45.78 -32.46 2.90
C VAL A 299 -46.37 -32.13 4.27
N TYR A 300 -46.13 -30.92 4.78
CA TYR A 300 -46.66 -30.47 6.07
C TYR A 300 -48.21 -30.46 6.09
N ILE A 301 -48.85 -29.90 5.05
CA ILE A 301 -50.30 -29.85 4.91
C ILE A 301 -50.87 -31.27 4.81
N SER A 302 -50.24 -32.13 4.00
CA SER A 302 -50.66 -33.56 3.88
C SER A 302 -50.53 -34.31 5.19
N SER A 303 -49.44 -34.03 5.95
CA SER A 303 -49.24 -34.62 7.29
C SER A 303 -50.32 -34.20 8.29
N LEU A 304 -50.70 -32.91 8.27
CA LEU A 304 -51.82 -32.43 9.12
C LEU A 304 -53.14 -33.13 8.79
N GLN A 305 -53.44 -33.30 7.50
CA GLN A 305 -54.64 -34.02 7.05
C GLN A 305 -54.66 -35.50 7.49
N THR A 306 -53.48 -36.15 7.42
CA THR A 306 -53.29 -37.54 7.85
C THR A 306 -53.39 -37.64 9.36
N SER A 307 -52.83 -36.70 10.10
CA SER A 307 -52.96 -36.61 11.58
C SER A 307 -54.42 -36.61 12.03
N ALA A 308 -55.23 -35.78 11.38
CA ALA A 308 -56.65 -35.68 11.70
C ALA A 308 -57.40 -37.02 11.53
N LYS A 309 -56.90 -37.91 10.65
CA LYS A 309 -57.51 -39.27 10.47
C LYS A 309 -56.96 -40.30 11.46
N ILE A 310 -55.67 -40.22 11.84
CA ILE A 310 -55.03 -41.19 12.77
C ILE A 310 -55.39 -40.90 14.19
N LEU A 311 -55.64 -39.67 14.58
CA LEU A 311 -55.98 -39.24 15.95
C LEU A 311 -57.47 -39.26 16.22
N GLN A 312 -58.32 -39.70 15.25
CA GLN A 312 -59.72 -39.90 15.54
C GLN A 312 -59.88 -41.02 16.57
N PRO A 313 -60.65 -40.82 17.69
CA PRO A 313 -60.92 -41.88 18.67
C PRO A 313 -61.56 -43.04 17.95
N THR A 314 -60.95 -44.21 18.05
CA THR A 314 -61.54 -45.45 17.54
C THR A 314 -62.62 -45.86 18.42
N LEU A 315 -63.67 -46.55 17.90
CA LEU A 315 -64.79 -47.12 18.68
C LEU A 315 -64.32 -48.00 19.88
N MET A 316 -63.07 -48.48 19.83
CA MET A 316 -62.46 -49.25 20.95
C MET A 316 -62.07 -48.35 22.14
N ASP A 317 -61.85 -47.04 21.97
CA ASP A 317 -61.57 -46.09 23.08
C ASP A 317 -62.88 -45.67 23.82
N TYR A 318 -64.03 -45.91 23.19
CA TYR A 318 -65.32 -45.58 23.74
C TYR A 318 -65.94 -46.78 24.52
N LEU A 319 -65.34 -47.97 24.36
CA LEU A 319 -65.82 -49.22 24.99
C LEU A 319 -64.95 -49.68 26.19
N ARG A 320 -64.16 -48.81 26.74
CA ARG A 320 -63.35 -49.08 27.94
C ARG A 320 -63.83 -48.33 29.15
#